data_98c74ebefcda6552cd6aa0eae9505ea6
#
_entry.id   98c74ebefcda6552cd6aa0eae9505ea6
#
_cell.length_a   1.000
_cell.length_b   1.000
_cell.length_c   1.000
_cell.angle_alpha   90.00
_cell.angle_beta   90.00
_cell.angle_gamma   90.00
#
_symmetry.space_group_name_H-M   'P 1'
#
loop_
_entity.id
_entity.type
_entity.pdbx_description
1 polymer ?
#
loop_
_entity_poly.entity_id
_entity_poly.type
_entity_poly.pdbx_seq_one_letter_code
_entity_poly.pdbx_strand_id
1 'polypeptide(L)'
;MTMTGQQLYPIGDLMFEDLVDVYKEQAEVVADAGADLFVVETMMSLQECRAAVIAIREVCDLPIMVSLTYNPDGRTLYGTDPATATVVLQSLGADAIGINCSTGPEDMIEPVEKMAEYATIPILAKPNAGLPELENGVTVYKTGSEEFASCGKKLVEAGASIIGGCCGTTPEHIRALKEAVKDMPVHKPLTQKRRILTSERKLVEITLDGNFMVIGERINPTGKKKLQAELREGSLNMVRQMALDQEENGAAILDVNMGMNGIDEKEMMINTIYEVTSTVDCPLCIDSSHVDIIEAALRIYPGRALINSISMEKEKMDKLLPIAEKYGAMFILLPLSDAGLPK
;
A
#
# COMPACT_ATOMS: atom_id res chain seq x y z
N MET A 1 -13.88 3.83 -9.70
CA MET A 1 -12.75 3.16 -10.40
C MET A 1 -12.56 1.78 -9.79
N THR A 2 -12.11 0.80 -10.56
CA THR A 2 -11.89 -0.57 -10.08
C THR A 2 -10.70 -1.19 -10.80
N MET A 3 -10.33 -2.43 -10.43
CA MET A 3 -9.20 -3.14 -11.05
C MET A 3 -9.39 -3.35 -12.56
N THR A 4 -8.26 -3.42 -13.28
CA THR A 4 -8.23 -3.64 -14.72
C THR A 4 -8.44 -5.10 -15.12
N GLY A 5 -8.22 -6.03 -14.20
CA GLY A 5 -8.19 -7.47 -14.46
C GLY A 5 -6.92 -7.97 -15.13
N GLN A 6 -5.94 -7.10 -15.36
CA GLN A 6 -4.62 -7.45 -15.86
C GLN A 6 -3.65 -7.69 -14.70
N GLN A 7 -2.66 -8.55 -14.91
CA GLN A 7 -1.61 -8.79 -13.93
C GLN A 7 -0.40 -7.90 -14.19
N LEU A 8 0.08 -7.26 -13.13
CA LEU A 8 1.28 -6.42 -13.17
C LEU A 8 2.56 -7.25 -13.28
N TYR A 9 3.56 -6.69 -13.94
CA TYR A 9 4.92 -7.22 -13.93
C TYR A 9 5.45 -7.34 -12.48
N PRO A 10 6.18 -8.42 -12.09
CA PRO A 10 6.69 -9.50 -12.96
C PRO A 10 5.75 -10.72 -13.09
N ILE A 11 4.56 -10.72 -12.48
CA ILE A 11 3.61 -11.84 -12.56
C ILE A 11 2.94 -11.87 -13.94
N GLY A 12 2.56 -10.71 -14.46
CA GLY A 12 2.01 -10.49 -15.79
C GLY A 12 2.88 -9.54 -16.60
N ASP A 13 2.32 -9.03 -17.70
CA ASP A 13 3.04 -8.20 -18.68
C ASP A 13 2.76 -6.69 -18.52
N LEU A 14 1.78 -6.29 -17.69
CA LEU A 14 1.42 -4.88 -17.54
C LEU A 14 2.46 -4.15 -16.68
N MET A 15 3.10 -3.15 -17.25
CA MET A 15 4.03 -2.31 -16.50
C MET A 15 3.28 -1.34 -15.57
N PHE A 16 3.90 -0.99 -14.44
CA PHE A 16 3.30 -0.09 -13.45
C PHE A 16 2.93 1.28 -14.05
N GLU A 17 3.79 1.84 -14.90
CA GLU A 17 3.52 3.13 -15.54
C GLU A 17 2.38 3.08 -16.53
N ASP A 18 2.28 2.00 -17.33
CA ASP A 18 1.15 1.82 -18.26
C ASP A 18 -0.18 1.77 -17.50
N LEU A 19 -0.18 1.14 -16.32
CA LEU A 19 -1.35 1.10 -15.45
C LEU A 19 -1.68 2.49 -14.86
N VAL A 20 -0.67 3.25 -14.43
CA VAL A 20 -0.86 4.63 -13.97
C VAL A 20 -1.48 5.49 -15.08
N ASP A 21 -0.99 5.37 -16.32
CA ASP A 21 -1.52 6.13 -17.45
C ASP A 21 -2.99 5.78 -17.75
N VAL A 22 -3.37 4.51 -17.68
CA VAL A 22 -4.78 4.08 -17.81
C VAL A 22 -5.68 4.71 -16.74
N TYR A 23 -5.22 4.75 -15.48
CA TYR A 23 -5.97 5.39 -14.41
C TYR A 23 -6.00 6.92 -14.54
N LYS A 24 -4.95 7.55 -15.07
CA LYS A 24 -4.93 9.00 -15.34
C LYS A 24 -5.99 9.39 -16.36
N GLU A 25 -6.04 8.68 -17.50
CA GLU A 25 -7.06 8.94 -18.52
C GLU A 25 -8.48 8.90 -17.93
N GLN A 26 -8.76 7.90 -17.10
CA GLN A 26 -10.05 7.79 -16.43
C GLN A 26 -10.26 8.90 -15.39
N ALA A 27 -9.23 9.25 -14.61
CA ALA A 27 -9.30 10.27 -13.58
C ALA A 27 -9.57 11.66 -14.16
N GLU A 28 -8.91 12.01 -15.26
CA GLU A 28 -9.13 13.28 -15.99
C GLU A 28 -10.59 13.43 -16.40
N VAL A 29 -11.15 12.43 -17.08
CA VAL A 29 -12.54 12.46 -17.55
C VAL A 29 -13.53 12.55 -16.39
N VAL A 30 -13.31 11.82 -15.31
CA VAL A 30 -14.21 11.83 -14.14
C VAL A 30 -14.13 13.16 -13.38
N ALA A 31 -12.93 13.71 -13.19
CA ALA A 31 -12.76 15.02 -12.56
C ALA A 31 -13.39 16.14 -13.36
N ASP A 32 -13.17 16.17 -14.69
CA ASP A 32 -13.75 17.16 -15.60
C ASP A 32 -15.28 17.08 -15.68
N ALA A 33 -15.86 15.89 -15.47
CA ALA A 33 -17.31 15.70 -15.37
C ALA A 33 -17.93 16.25 -14.07
N GLY A 34 -17.12 16.73 -13.13
CA GLY A 34 -17.56 17.38 -11.89
C GLY A 34 -17.85 16.40 -10.74
N ALA A 35 -17.12 15.29 -10.66
CA ALA A 35 -17.18 14.41 -9.50
C ALA A 35 -16.67 15.13 -8.24
N ASP A 36 -17.26 14.83 -7.07
CA ASP A 36 -16.85 15.41 -5.79
C ASP A 36 -15.74 14.60 -5.10
N LEU A 37 -15.62 13.31 -5.42
CA LEU A 37 -14.61 12.41 -4.86
C LEU A 37 -14.42 11.18 -5.77
N PHE A 38 -13.30 10.48 -5.57
CA PHE A 38 -13.04 9.18 -6.17
C PHE A 38 -13.28 8.04 -5.20
N VAL A 39 -13.89 6.95 -5.68
CA VAL A 39 -13.95 5.67 -4.99
C VAL A 39 -13.22 4.65 -5.85
N VAL A 40 -12.07 4.18 -5.36
CA VAL A 40 -11.30 3.07 -5.93
C VAL A 40 -11.70 1.82 -5.15
N GLU A 41 -12.50 0.92 -5.76
CA GLU A 41 -13.16 -0.14 -5.00
C GLU A 41 -13.04 -1.53 -5.63
N THR A 42 -13.25 -2.56 -4.83
CA THR A 42 -13.19 -3.97 -5.23
C THR A 42 -11.80 -4.36 -5.73
N MET A 43 -10.78 -3.77 -5.10
CA MET A 43 -9.39 -3.97 -5.49
C MET A 43 -8.82 -5.24 -4.84
N MET A 44 -8.08 -6.03 -5.61
CA MET A 44 -7.45 -7.28 -5.16
C MET A 44 -5.93 -7.17 -5.06
N SER A 45 -5.34 -6.07 -5.56
CA SER A 45 -3.91 -5.81 -5.58
C SER A 45 -3.62 -4.47 -4.91
N LEU A 46 -2.73 -4.48 -3.90
CA LEU A 46 -2.23 -3.25 -3.28
C LEU A 46 -1.48 -2.38 -4.29
N GLN A 47 -0.70 -2.99 -5.16
CA GLN A 47 0.08 -2.27 -6.16
C GLN A 47 -0.82 -1.57 -7.19
N GLU A 48 -1.93 -2.20 -7.57
CA GLU A 48 -2.92 -1.57 -8.45
C GLU A 48 -3.67 -0.42 -7.72
N CYS A 49 -3.97 -0.56 -6.42
CA CYS A 49 -4.49 0.55 -5.61
C CYS A 49 -3.52 1.74 -5.60
N ARG A 50 -2.21 1.47 -5.44
CA ARG A 50 -1.17 2.50 -5.45
C ARG A 50 -1.13 3.24 -6.80
N ALA A 51 -1.18 2.51 -7.91
CA ALA A 51 -1.23 3.10 -9.24
C ALA A 51 -2.44 4.04 -9.41
N ALA A 52 -3.63 3.61 -8.96
CA ALA A 52 -4.84 4.42 -9.02
C ALA A 52 -4.74 5.68 -8.15
N VAL A 53 -4.25 5.58 -6.90
CA VAL A 53 -4.08 6.74 -6.01
C VAL A 53 -3.06 7.73 -6.57
N ILE A 54 -1.91 7.25 -7.07
CA ILE A 54 -0.89 8.08 -7.70
C ILE A 54 -1.46 8.79 -8.92
N ALA A 55 -2.16 8.07 -9.80
CA ALA A 55 -2.77 8.62 -10.99
C ALA A 55 -3.76 9.75 -10.66
N ILE A 56 -4.66 9.54 -9.70
CA ILE A 56 -5.65 10.55 -9.29
C ILE A 56 -4.94 11.78 -8.70
N ARG A 57 -3.95 11.60 -7.82
CA ARG A 57 -3.19 12.71 -7.20
C ARG A 57 -2.34 13.49 -8.21
N GLU A 58 -1.93 12.86 -9.32
CA GLU A 58 -1.25 13.54 -10.42
C GLU A 58 -2.22 14.34 -11.33
N VAL A 59 -3.52 14.09 -11.23
CA VAL A 59 -4.57 14.78 -12.00
C VAL A 59 -5.29 15.85 -11.18
N CYS A 60 -5.63 15.56 -9.91
CA CYS A 60 -6.44 16.47 -9.08
C CYS A 60 -6.28 16.23 -7.59
N ASP A 61 -6.84 17.16 -6.78
CA ASP A 61 -6.82 17.12 -5.30
C ASP A 61 -8.14 16.60 -4.69
N LEU A 62 -9.02 15.96 -5.49
CA LEU A 62 -10.28 15.43 -4.98
C LEU A 62 -10.05 14.33 -3.95
N PRO A 63 -10.93 14.17 -2.95
CA PRO A 63 -10.84 13.10 -1.96
C PRO A 63 -10.86 11.71 -2.62
N ILE A 64 -10.07 10.79 -2.06
CA ILE A 64 -9.93 9.41 -2.56
C ILE A 64 -10.29 8.43 -1.44
N MET A 65 -11.31 7.61 -1.66
CA MET A 65 -11.61 6.45 -0.85
C MET A 65 -11.11 5.19 -1.56
N VAL A 66 -10.38 4.33 -0.85
CA VAL A 66 -9.88 3.06 -1.41
C VAL A 66 -10.46 1.90 -0.63
N SER A 67 -11.02 0.90 -1.30
CA SER A 67 -11.44 -0.34 -0.65
C SER A 67 -10.97 -1.59 -1.39
N LEU A 68 -10.46 -2.54 -0.62
CA LEU A 68 -9.96 -3.80 -1.12
C LEU A 68 -10.95 -4.92 -0.82
N THR A 69 -10.75 -6.01 -1.52
CA THR A 69 -11.48 -7.26 -1.34
C THR A 69 -10.53 -8.31 -0.77
N TYR A 70 -10.92 -8.92 0.35
CA TYR A 70 -10.12 -9.93 1.04
C TYR A 70 -10.79 -11.30 0.93
N ASN A 71 -9.98 -12.34 0.76
CA ASN A 71 -10.42 -13.74 0.80
C ASN A 71 -10.74 -14.16 2.24
N PRO A 72 -11.36 -15.34 2.46
CA PRO A 72 -11.68 -15.82 3.81
C PRO A 72 -10.48 -16.00 4.74
N ASP A 73 -9.25 -16.07 4.20
CA ASP A 73 -8.00 -16.10 4.97
C ASP A 73 -7.56 -14.70 5.48
N GLY A 74 -8.35 -13.66 5.20
CA GLY A 74 -8.06 -12.28 5.57
C GLY A 74 -6.99 -11.60 4.72
N ARG A 75 -6.68 -12.13 3.53
CA ARG A 75 -5.69 -11.57 2.61
C ARG A 75 -6.29 -11.27 1.24
N THR A 76 -5.72 -10.32 0.54
CA THR A 76 -6.04 -10.07 -0.88
C THR A 76 -5.51 -11.22 -1.75
N LEU A 77 -5.85 -11.22 -3.03
CA LEU A 77 -5.34 -12.21 -4.01
C LEU A 77 -3.80 -12.28 -4.03
N TYR A 78 -3.12 -11.16 -3.79
CA TYR A 78 -1.65 -11.06 -3.78
C TYR A 78 -1.03 -11.14 -2.38
N GLY A 79 -1.81 -11.52 -1.37
CA GLY A 79 -1.32 -11.82 -0.03
C GLY A 79 -1.23 -10.62 0.92
N THR A 80 -1.72 -9.45 0.53
CA THR A 80 -1.74 -8.25 1.39
C THR A 80 -2.79 -8.41 2.48
N ASP A 81 -2.42 -8.16 3.74
CA ASP A 81 -3.33 -8.10 4.87
C ASP A 81 -3.92 -6.69 5.09
N PRO A 82 -5.03 -6.55 5.85
CA PRO A 82 -5.71 -5.28 6.07
C PRO A 82 -4.85 -4.20 6.75
N ALA A 83 -3.97 -4.58 7.67
CA ALA A 83 -3.07 -3.65 8.36
C ALA A 83 -2.03 -3.07 7.39
N THR A 84 -1.40 -3.92 6.59
CA THR A 84 -0.43 -3.51 5.56
C THR A 84 -1.07 -2.58 4.54
N ALA A 85 -2.24 -2.93 3.99
CA ALA A 85 -2.97 -2.08 3.05
C ALA A 85 -3.31 -0.71 3.67
N THR A 86 -3.76 -0.68 4.92
CA THR A 86 -4.07 0.55 5.66
C THR A 86 -2.85 1.45 5.76
N VAL A 87 -1.72 0.92 6.21
CA VAL A 87 -0.48 1.70 6.37
C VAL A 87 0.01 2.27 5.05
N VAL A 88 0.01 1.47 3.97
CA VAL A 88 0.49 1.93 2.66
C VAL A 88 -0.42 3.01 2.09
N LEU A 89 -1.72 2.76 2.01
CA LEU A 89 -2.65 3.64 1.30
C LEU A 89 -2.91 4.96 2.03
N GLN A 90 -3.01 4.96 3.37
CA GLN A 90 -3.10 6.21 4.13
C GLN A 90 -1.81 7.04 4.03
N SER A 91 -0.64 6.40 3.96
CA SER A 91 0.64 7.09 3.80
C SER A 91 0.79 7.69 2.40
N LEU A 92 0.19 7.06 1.39
CA LEU A 92 0.17 7.52 0.00
C LEU A 92 -0.85 8.66 -0.25
N GLY A 93 -1.68 9.00 0.75
CA GLY A 93 -2.62 10.11 0.67
C GLY A 93 -4.06 9.72 0.32
N ALA A 94 -4.48 8.47 0.56
CA ALA A 94 -5.90 8.14 0.57
C ALA A 94 -6.60 8.85 1.74
N ASP A 95 -7.84 9.29 1.53
CA ASP A 95 -8.65 10.00 2.53
C ASP A 95 -9.56 9.06 3.33
N ALA A 96 -9.84 7.88 2.80
CA ALA A 96 -10.45 6.76 3.51
C ALA A 96 -9.92 5.43 2.97
N ILE A 97 -9.86 4.43 3.84
CA ILE A 97 -9.44 3.06 3.49
C ILE A 97 -10.53 2.07 3.93
N GLY A 98 -10.70 0.97 3.23
CA GLY A 98 -11.72 0.02 3.68
C GLY A 98 -11.76 -1.30 2.94
N ILE A 99 -12.91 -1.94 3.12
CA ILE A 99 -13.21 -3.26 2.58
C ILE A 99 -14.58 -3.24 1.91
N ASN A 100 -14.71 -3.91 0.78
CA ASN A 100 -16.01 -4.13 0.15
C ASN A 100 -16.09 -5.48 -0.57
N CYS A 101 -17.31 -5.94 -0.83
CA CYS A 101 -17.58 -7.14 -1.61
C CYS A 101 -17.07 -8.43 -0.95
N SER A 102 -16.72 -9.45 -1.74
CA SER A 102 -16.08 -10.73 -1.37
C SER A 102 -16.90 -11.61 -0.42
N THR A 103 -17.08 -11.20 0.82
CA THR A 103 -17.69 -12.00 1.88
C THR A 103 -18.96 -11.35 2.43
N GLY A 104 -19.66 -12.09 3.30
CA GLY A 104 -20.79 -11.56 4.06
C GLY A 104 -20.35 -10.53 5.11
N PRO A 105 -21.30 -9.83 5.74
CA PRO A 105 -20.97 -8.75 6.67
C PRO A 105 -20.24 -9.22 7.94
N GLU A 106 -20.43 -10.46 8.38
CA GLU A 106 -19.76 -11.01 9.58
C GLU A 106 -18.26 -11.23 9.33
N ASP A 107 -17.86 -11.69 8.15
CA ASP A 107 -16.49 -11.98 7.79
C ASP A 107 -15.64 -10.69 7.65
N MET A 108 -16.29 -9.52 7.58
CA MET A 108 -15.60 -8.23 7.49
C MET A 108 -15.20 -7.65 8.86
N ILE A 109 -15.72 -8.18 9.97
CA ILE A 109 -15.50 -7.62 11.31
C ILE A 109 -14.01 -7.66 11.67
N GLU A 110 -13.38 -8.84 11.63
CA GLU A 110 -11.95 -9.00 11.94
C GLU A 110 -11.02 -8.17 11.04
N PRO A 111 -11.19 -8.14 9.71
CA PRO A 111 -10.44 -7.21 8.85
C PRO A 111 -10.60 -5.73 9.23
N VAL A 112 -11.80 -5.28 9.59
CA VAL A 112 -12.04 -3.89 10.02
C VAL A 112 -11.35 -3.60 11.36
N GLU A 113 -11.39 -4.52 12.33
CA GLU A 113 -10.64 -4.40 13.60
C GLU A 113 -9.14 -4.26 13.34
N LYS A 114 -8.58 -5.10 12.46
CA LYS A 114 -7.16 -5.00 12.07
C LYS A 114 -6.81 -3.66 11.41
N MET A 115 -7.70 -3.11 10.57
CA MET A 115 -7.52 -1.77 10.01
C MET A 115 -7.54 -0.70 11.12
N ALA A 116 -8.48 -0.81 12.07
CA ALA A 116 -8.66 0.18 13.13
C ALA A 116 -7.44 0.33 14.06
N GLU A 117 -6.63 -0.72 14.21
CA GLU A 117 -5.36 -0.67 14.95
C GLU A 117 -4.32 0.28 14.34
N TYR A 118 -4.45 0.60 13.05
CA TYR A 118 -3.45 1.36 12.28
C TYR A 118 -4.01 2.61 11.60
N ALA A 119 -5.34 2.70 11.44
CA ALA A 119 -5.96 3.75 10.64
C ALA A 119 -5.90 5.13 11.31
N THR A 120 -5.30 6.09 10.61
CA THR A 120 -5.33 7.53 10.92
C THR A 120 -6.32 8.30 10.04
N ILE A 121 -7.07 7.57 9.21
CA ILE A 121 -8.13 8.05 8.31
C ILE A 121 -9.40 7.20 8.53
N PRO A 122 -10.59 7.65 8.10
CA PRO A 122 -11.83 6.90 8.22
C PRO A 122 -11.77 5.51 7.56
N ILE A 123 -12.45 4.53 8.17
CA ILE A 123 -12.57 3.18 7.64
C ILE A 123 -13.94 3.00 6.99
N LEU A 124 -13.93 2.51 5.75
CA LEU A 124 -15.09 2.19 4.93
C LEU A 124 -15.39 0.69 4.96
N ALA A 125 -16.64 0.30 5.26
CA ALA A 125 -17.09 -1.09 5.15
C ALA A 125 -18.38 -1.19 4.31
N LYS A 126 -18.33 -1.94 3.20
CA LYS A 126 -19.48 -2.18 2.30
C LYS A 126 -19.63 -3.67 2.00
N PRO A 127 -20.25 -4.46 2.91
CA PRO A 127 -20.45 -5.89 2.69
C PRO A 127 -21.51 -6.20 1.64
N ASN A 128 -21.47 -7.43 1.11
CA ASN A 128 -22.57 -8.00 0.36
C ASN A 128 -23.74 -8.35 1.29
N ALA A 129 -24.93 -8.49 0.73
CA ALA A 129 -26.09 -9.02 1.46
C ALA A 129 -26.02 -10.57 1.62
N GLY A 130 -24.89 -11.04 2.20
CA GLY A 130 -24.52 -12.44 2.33
C GLY A 130 -23.62 -12.93 1.19
N LEU A 131 -23.33 -14.24 1.18
CA LEU A 131 -22.57 -14.88 0.11
C LEU A 131 -23.46 -15.08 -1.14
N PRO A 132 -22.87 -14.98 -2.35
CA PRO A 132 -23.60 -15.26 -3.57
C PRO A 132 -23.94 -16.76 -3.67
N GLU A 133 -25.20 -17.07 -3.91
CA GLU A 133 -25.68 -18.42 -4.19
C GLU A 133 -26.26 -18.49 -5.61
N LEU A 134 -26.12 -19.64 -6.28
CA LEU A 134 -26.67 -19.82 -7.60
C LEU A 134 -28.03 -20.55 -7.50
N GLU A 135 -29.12 -19.85 -7.82
CA GLU A 135 -30.45 -20.44 -7.90
C GLU A 135 -31.00 -20.33 -9.32
N ASN A 136 -31.32 -21.48 -9.93
CA ASN A 136 -31.81 -21.54 -11.31
C ASN A 136 -30.98 -20.74 -12.34
N GLY A 137 -29.66 -20.68 -12.17
CA GLY A 137 -28.75 -19.95 -13.05
C GLY A 137 -28.67 -18.44 -12.78
N VAL A 138 -29.30 -17.95 -11.70
CA VAL A 138 -29.28 -16.55 -11.27
C VAL A 138 -28.55 -16.45 -9.93
N THR A 139 -27.67 -15.48 -9.79
CA THR A 139 -27.01 -15.18 -8.51
C THR A 139 -27.99 -14.48 -7.58
N VAL A 140 -28.19 -15.05 -6.37
CA VAL A 140 -29.04 -14.51 -5.32
C VAL A 140 -28.24 -14.29 -4.03
N TYR A 141 -28.70 -13.34 -3.21
CA TYR A 141 -28.14 -13.03 -1.90
C TYR A 141 -29.24 -13.18 -0.86
N LYS A 142 -28.98 -13.89 0.25
CA LYS A 142 -30.03 -14.35 1.18
C LYS A 142 -30.08 -13.61 2.50
N THR A 143 -29.07 -12.78 2.82
CA THR A 143 -29.09 -12.01 4.06
C THR A 143 -30.15 -10.93 3.99
N GLY A 144 -31.13 -10.99 4.88
CA GLY A 144 -32.22 -10.02 4.96
C GLY A 144 -31.76 -8.67 5.56
N SER A 145 -32.60 -7.64 5.40
CA SER A 145 -32.27 -6.28 5.83
C SER A 145 -32.04 -6.13 7.35
N GLU A 146 -32.73 -6.90 8.18
CA GLU A 146 -32.61 -6.87 9.66
C GLU A 146 -31.27 -7.49 10.09
N GLU A 147 -30.91 -8.63 9.55
CA GLU A 147 -29.66 -9.32 9.80
C GLU A 147 -28.48 -8.48 9.31
N PHE A 148 -28.58 -7.94 8.08
CA PHE A 148 -27.59 -7.01 7.51
C PHE A 148 -27.36 -5.79 8.42
N ALA A 149 -28.43 -5.19 8.93
CA ALA A 149 -28.36 -4.05 9.83
C ALA A 149 -27.73 -4.42 11.19
N SER A 150 -28.03 -5.62 11.71
CA SER A 150 -27.40 -6.13 12.94
C SER A 150 -25.88 -6.30 12.79
N CYS A 151 -25.44 -6.88 11.68
CA CYS A 151 -24.01 -6.99 11.37
C CYS A 151 -23.38 -5.61 11.14
N GLY A 152 -24.10 -4.65 10.55
CA GLY A 152 -23.65 -3.28 10.40
C GLY A 152 -23.30 -2.59 11.71
N LYS A 153 -24.03 -2.86 12.80
CA LYS A 153 -23.65 -2.37 14.16
C LYS A 153 -22.30 -2.90 14.59
N LYS A 154 -22.06 -4.21 14.41
CA LYS A 154 -20.78 -4.84 14.75
C LYS A 154 -19.61 -4.23 13.94
N LEU A 155 -19.83 -3.90 12.66
CA LEU A 155 -18.82 -3.23 11.84
C LEU A 155 -18.49 -1.81 12.34
N VAL A 156 -19.50 -1.05 12.82
CA VAL A 156 -19.27 0.24 13.46
C VAL A 156 -18.50 0.08 14.78
N GLU A 157 -18.86 -0.91 15.60
CA GLU A 157 -18.14 -1.25 16.85
C GLU A 157 -16.69 -1.68 16.58
N ALA A 158 -16.43 -2.40 15.47
CA ALA A 158 -15.11 -2.80 15.03
C ALA A 158 -14.23 -1.63 14.54
N GLY A 159 -14.84 -0.47 14.21
CA GLY A 159 -14.10 0.73 13.83
C GLY A 159 -14.51 1.38 12.51
N ALA A 160 -15.50 0.84 11.79
CA ALA A 160 -15.97 1.46 10.56
C ALA A 160 -16.64 2.81 10.86
N SER A 161 -16.22 3.85 10.12
CA SER A 161 -16.79 5.22 10.19
C SER A 161 -17.70 5.52 9.00
N ILE A 162 -17.49 4.82 7.89
CA ILE A 162 -18.30 4.92 6.68
C ILE A 162 -18.85 3.53 6.39
N ILE A 163 -20.19 3.40 6.31
CA ILE A 163 -20.82 2.11 6.15
C ILE A 163 -21.85 2.14 5.04
N GLY A 164 -21.95 1.07 4.29
CA GLY A 164 -22.90 0.93 3.19
C GLY A 164 -23.12 -0.52 2.83
N GLY A 165 -23.41 -0.77 1.57
CA GLY A 165 -23.58 -2.11 1.03
C GLY A 165 -22.93 -2.27 -0.33
N CYS A 166 -22.74 -3.52 -0.76
CA CYS A 166 -22.24 -3.92 -2.06
C CYS A 166 -23.25 -4.86 -2.73
N CYS A 167 -22.82 -5.97 -3.27
CA CYS A 167 -23.68 -6.87 -4.05
C CYS A 167 -24.88 -7.39 -3.22
N GLY A 168 -26.05 -7.44 -3.87
CA GLY A 168 -27.29 -7.94 -3.26
C GLY A 168 -27.99 -6.97 -2.30
N THR A 169 -27.40 -5.83 -1.94
CA THR A 169 -28.06 -4.85 -1.07
C THR A 169 -29.12 -4.05 -1.83
N THR A 170 -30.25 -3.82 -1.15
CA THR A 170 -31.39 -3.07 -1.65
C THR A 170 -31.61 -1.80 -0.81
N PRO A 171 -32.50 -0.88 -1.24
CA PRO A 171 -32.88 0.27 -0.42
C PRO A 171 -33.38 -0.09 0.98
N GLU A 172 -34.03 -1.26 1.16
CA GLU A 172 -34.47 -1.76 2.47
C GLU A 172 -33.28 -2.06 3.38
N HIS A 173 -32.22 -2.70 2.87
CA HIS A 173 -30.99 -2.96 3.61
C HIS A 173 -30.35 -1.67 4.10
N ILE A 174 -30.24 -0.69 3.22
CA ILE A 174 -29.63 0.61 3.58
C ILE A 174 -30.48 1.39 4.56
N ARG A 175 -31.82 1.33 4.44
CA ARG A 175 -32.74 1.96 5.41
C ARG A 175 -32.63 1.33 6.78
N ALA A 176 -32.66 -0.01 6.86
CA ALA A 176 -32.50 -0.75 8.12
C ALA A 176 -31.13 -0.48 8.76
N LEU A 177 -30.06 -0.49 7.96
CA LEU A 177 -28.71 -0.16 8.40
C LEU A 177 -28.64 1.26 8.99
N LYS A 178 -29.14 2.26 8.27
CA LYS A 178 -29.19 3.66 8.74
C LYS A 178 -29.89 3.79 10.09
N GLU A 179 -31.06 3.19 10.23
CA GLU A 179 -31.82 3.21 11.50
C GLU A 179 -31.08 2.52 12.64
N ALA A 180 -30.38 1.41 12.32
CA ALA A 180 -29.63 0.65 13.31
C ALA A 180 -28.41 1.38 13.87
N VAL A 181 -27.74 2.23 13.07
CA VAL A 181 -26.46 2.88 13.43
C VAL A 181 -26.59 4.38 13.74
N LYS A 182 -27.74 5.01 13.49
CA LYS A 182 -27.92 6.48 13.58
C LYS A 182 -27.52 7.11 14.93
N ASP A 183 -27.68 6.37 16.02
CA ASP A 183 -27.39 6.84 17.37
C ASP A 183 -26.05 6.28 17.92
N MET A 184 -25.32 5.54 17.11
CA MET A 184 -24.01 4.99 17.49
C MET A 184 -22.92 6.07 17.40
N PRO A 185 -21.93 6.05 18.31
CA PRO A 185 -20.79 6.95 18.21
C PRO A 185 -19.97 6.63 16.95
N VAL A 186 -19.54 7.68 16.26
CA VAL A 186 -18.62 7.53 15.13
C VAL A 186 -17.23 7.17 15.65
N HIS A 187 -16.65 6.10 15.13
CA HIS A 187 -15.27 5.75 15.43
C HIS A 187 -14.32 6.87 14.94
N LYS A 188 -13.41 7.31 15.82
CA LYS A 188 -12.42 8.34 15.48
C LYS A 188 -11.12 7.65 15.11
N PRO A 189 -10.55 7.95 13.93
CA PRO A 189 -9.24 7.47 13.54
C PRO A 189 -8.15 7.82 14.58
N LEU A 190 -7.06 7.06 14.58
CA LEU A 190 -5.92 7.32 15.45
C LEU A 190 -5.32 8.69 15.14
N THR A 191 -4.93 9.43 16.18
CA THR A 191 -4.27 10.74 16.03
C THR A 191 -2.76 10.63 15.92
N GLN A 192 -2.18 9.53 16.42
CA GLN A 192 -0.74 9.32 16.44
C GLN A 192 -0.30 8.45 15.25
N LYS A 193 0.56 9.00 14.40
CA LYS A 193 1.22 8.24 13.35
C LYS A 193 2.28 7.31 13.93
N ARG A 194 2.23 6.05 13.54
CA ARG A 194 3.22 5.03 13.94
C ARG A 194 4.36 4.97 12.92
N ARG A 195 5.55 4.57 13.36
CA ARG A 195 6.74 4.39 12.49
C ARG A 195 6.73 2.98 11.93
N ILE A 196 6.06 2.79 10.80
CA ILE A 196 5.86 1.48 10.21
C ILE A 196 6.38 1.49 8.78
N LEU A 197 7.20 0.50 8.46
CA LEU A 197 7.61 0.14 7.10
C LEU A 197 6.83 -1.09 6.67
N THR A 198 6.58 -1.23 5.37
CA THR A 198 5.93 -2.42 4.84
C THR A 198 6.57 -2.87 3.54
N SER A 199 6.56 -4.18 3.30
CA SER A 199 6.51 -4.72 1.94
C SER A 199 5.05 -4.74 1.46
N GLU A 200 4.74 -5.48 0.41
CA GLU A 200 3.36 -5.72 -0.01
C GLU A 200 2.60 -6.63 0.99
N ARG A 201 3.30 -7.49 1.73
CA ARG A 201 2.74 -8.60 2.52
C ARG A 201 3.12 -8.58 4.00
N LYS A 202 4.08 -7.76 4.41
CA LYS A 202 4.62 -7.75 5.78
C LYS A 202 4.77 -6.32 6.29
N LEU A 203 4.43 -6.14 7.55
CA LEU A 203 4.53 -4.90 8.29
C LEU A 203 5.65 -5.00 9.34
N VAL A 204 6.46 -3.95 9.45
CA VAL A 204 7.53 -3.83 10.45
C VAL A 204 7.40 -2.48 11.16
N GLU A 205 7.10 -2.51 12.45
CA GLU A 205 7.01 -1.30 13.27
C GLU A 205 8.32 -1.02 13.99
N ILE A 206 8.78 0.23 13.91
CA ILE A 206 9.98 0.71 14.59
C ILE A 206 9.56 1.44 15.86
N THR A 207 9.82 0.84 17.01
CA THR A 207 9.54 1.43 18.33
C THR A 207 10.84 1.66 19.12
N LEU A 208 10.84 2.68 19.98
CA LEU A 208 12.02 3.02 20.79
C LEU A 208 12.28 1.99 21.89
N ASP A 209 11.20 1.37 22.40
CA ASP A 209 11.25 0.39 23.47
C ASP A 209 11.09 -1.06 22.95
N GLY A 210 11.16 -1.24 21.63
CA GLY A 210 11.03 -2.54 20.97
C GLY A 210 12.32 -3.34 20.92
N ASN A 211 12.24 -4.49 20.29
CA ASN A 211 13.40 -5.34 20.04
C ASN A 211 14.40 -4.65 19.10
N PHE A 212 15.68 -4.97 19.28
CA PHE A 212 16.73 -4.56 18.35
C PHE A 212 16.42 -5.12 16.96
N MET A 213 16.46 -4.24 15.94
CA MET A 213 16.19 -4.61 14.56
C MET A 213 17.45 -4.41 13.72
N VAL A 214 17.69 -5.35 12.81
CA VAL A 214 18.80 -5.29 11.86
C VAL A 214 18.29 -4.86 10.50
N ILE A 215 18.94 -3.86 9.91
CA ILE A 215 18.84 -3.53 8.49
C ILE A 215 19.98 -4.26 7.78
N GLY A 216 19.65 -5.19 6.89
CA GLY A 216 20.63 -5.93 6.11
C GLY A 216 21.17 -5.11 4.96
N GLU A 217 22.49 -4.86 4.91
CA GLU A 217 23.17 -3.95 3.96
C GLU A 217 24.04 -4.70 2.93
N ARG A 218 23.79 -5.99 2.68
CA ARG A 218 24.64 -6.78 1.77
C ARG A 218 24.38 -6.51 0.30
N ILE A 219 23.21 -6.00 -0.09
CA ILE A 219 22.83 -5.66 -1.47
C ILE A 219 23.39 -4.27 -1.82
N ASN A 220 24.71 -4.22 -1.93
CA ASN A 220 25.47 -3.02 -2.23
C ASN A 220 26.74 -3.44 -2.99
N PRO A 221 26.98 -2.95 -4.23
CA PRO A 221 28.14 -3.33 -5.05
C PRO A 221 29.46 -2.76 -4.58
N THR A 222 29.49 -1.80 -3.64
CA THR A 222 30.69 -1.14 -3.17
C THR A 222 31.69 -2.17 -2.61
N GLY A 223 32.87 -2.25 -3.21
CA GLY A 223 33.92 -3.18 -2.80
C GLY A 223 33.70 -4.66 -3.19
N LYS A 224 32.57 -5.02 -3.78
CA LYS A 224 32.19 -6.41 -4.09
C LYS A 224 32.37 -6.71 -5.60
N LYS A 225 33.61 -6.99 -6.03
CA LYS A 225 33.97 -7.20 -7.46
C LYS A 225 33.11 -8.25 -8.18
N LYS A 226 32.73 -9.35 -7.49
CA LYS A 226 31.90 -10.39 -8.09
C LYS A 226 30.48 -9.89 -8.37
N LEU A 227 29.87 -9.20 -7.41
CA LEU A 227 28.56 -8.58 -7.58
C LEU A 227 28.59 -7.54 -8.70
N GLN A 228 29.61 -6.68 -8.71
CA GLN A 228 29.79 -5.68 -9.78
C GLN A 228 29.89 -6.31 -11.18
N ALA A 229 30.57 -7.46 -11.32
CA ALA A 229 30.67 -8.16 -12.59
C ALA A 229 29.31 -8.69 -13.04
N GLU A 230 28.57 -9.32 -12.14
CA GLU A 230 27.24 -9.87 -12.41
C GLU A 230 26.23 -8.79 -12.79
N LEU A 231 26.23 -7.65 -12.07
CA LEU A 231 25.35 -6.52 -12.38
C LEU A 231 25.65 -5.91 -13.77
N ARG A 232 26.93 -5.88 -14.22
CA ARG A 232 27.26 -5.43 -15.59
C ARG A 232 26.76 -6.38 -16.67
N GLU A 233 26.55 -7.65 -16.35
CA GLU A 233 25.95 -8.66 -17.22
C GLU A 233 24.41 -8.62 -17.16
N GLY A 234 23.82 -7.75 -16.33
CA GLY A 234 22.36 -7.65 -16.13
C GLY A 234 21.76 -8.77 -15.29
N SER A 235 22.59 -9.59 -14.62
CA SER A 235 22.10 -10.68 -13.75
C SER A 235 21.91 -10.19 -12.31
N LEU A 236 20.86 -10.71 -11.65
CA LEU A 236 20.50 -10.43 -10.26
C LEU A 236 20.52 -11.68 -9.35
N ASN A 237 21.16 -12.79 -9.80
CA ASN A 237 21.19 -14.03 -9.02
C ASN A 237 21.86 -13.87 -7.64
N MET A 238 22.98 -13.11 -7.59
CA MET A 238 23.65 -12.80 -6.32
C MET A 238 22.80 -11.89 -5.43
N VAL A 239 22.08 -10.93 -6.02
CA VAL A 239 21.16 -10.07 -5.28
C VAL A 239 20.06 -10.90 -4.64
N ARG A 240 19.43 -11.80 -5.39
CA ARG A 240 18.44 -12.75 -4.90
C ARG A 240 18.97 -13.57 -3.73
N GLN A 241 20.15 -14.18 -3.90
CA GLN A 241 20.74 -14.98 -2.83
C GLN A 241 21.06 -14.14 -1.59
N MET A 242 21.59 -12.92 -1.77
CA MET A 242 21.86 -12.01 -0.65
C MET A 242 20.58 -11.59 0.07
N ALA A 243 19.46 -11.40 -0.64
CA ALA A 243 18.17 -11.09 -0.02
C ALA A 243 17.70 -12.24 0.87
N LEU A 244 17.69 -13.47 0.33
CA LEU A 244 17.34 -14.68 1.09
C LEU A 244 18.23 -14.88 2.31
N ASP A 245 19.55 -14.82 2.13
CA ASP A 245 20.50 -15.03 3.23
C ASP A 245 20.28 -14.02 4.36
N GLN A 246 19.99 -12.77 4.04
CA GLN A 246 19.75 -11.71 5.04
C GLN A 246 18.42 -11.92 5.78
N GLU A 247 17.34 -12.24 5.08
CA GLU A 247 16.05 -12.53 5.70
C GLU A 247 16.14 -13.76 6.60
N GLU A 248 16.75 -14.86 6.15
CA GLU A 248 16.96 -16.08 6.92
C GLU A 248 17.82 -15.84 8.19
N ASN A 249 18.76 -14.89 8.12
CA ASN A 249 19.57 -14.48 9.28
C ASN A 249 18.96 -13.37 10.13
N GLY A 250 17.66 -13.07 9.93
CA GLY A 250 16.86 -12.22 10.82
C GLY A 250 16.95 -10.73 10.53
N ALA A 251 17.35 -10.32 9.33
CA ALA A 251 17.19 -8.92 8.91
C ALA A 251 15.69 -8.58 8.87
N ALA A 252 15.32 -7.48 9.52
CA ALA A 252 13.94 -6.98 9.52
C ALA A 252 13.64 -6.12 8.29
N ILE A 253 14.65 -5.48 7.73
CA ILE A 253 14.60 -4.55 6.61
C ILE A 253 15.82 -4.84 5.72
N LEU A 254 15.71 -4.72 4.41
CA LEU A 254 16.83 -4.84 3.49
C LEU A 254 17.16 -3.49 2.85
N ASP A 255 18.40 -3.06 3.01
CA ASP A 255 18.95 -1.89 2.33
C ASP A 255 19.43 -2.29 0.94
N VAL A 256 19.04 -1.52 -0.08
CA VAL A 256 19.30 -1.78 -1.48
C VAL A 256 20.01 -0.59 -2.11
N ASN A 257 21.25 -0.80 -2.54
CA ASN A 257 22.08 0.18 -3.24
C ASN A 257 22.62 -0.43 -4.53
N MET A 258 22.48 0.31 -5.65
CA MET A 258 22.98 -0.09 -6.98
C MET A 258 24.04 0.88 -7.53
N GLY A 259 24.57 1.78 -6.70
CA GLY A 259 25.55 2.81 -7.09
C GLY A 259 26.89 2.22 -7.51
N MET A 260 27.13 2.14 -8.81
CA MET A 260 28.42 1.75 -9.37
C MET A 260 28.61 2.26 -10.81
N ASN A 261 29.86 2.37 -11.24
CA ASN A 261 30.19 2.75 -12.61
C ASN A 261 29.93 1.60 -13.60
N GLY A 262 29.48 1.95 -14.80
CA GLY A 262 29.37 1.05 -15.94
C GLY A 262 28.04 0.28 -16.02
N ILE A 263 27.00 0.78 -15.35
CA ILE A 263 25.60 0.36 -15.49
C ILE A 263 24.70 1.59 -15.51
N ASP A 264 23.47 1.44 -15.98
CA ASP A 264 22.37 2.37 -15.69
C ASP A 264 21.85 2.07 -14.29
N GLU A 265 22.19 2.92 -13.31
CA GLU A 265 21.81 2.71 -11.91
C GLU A 265 20.31 2.74 -11.70
N LYS A 266 19.58 3.59 -12.45
CA LYS A 266 18.13 3.70 -12.33
C LYS A 266 17.43 2.43 -12.81
N GLU A 267 17.78 1.96 -13.99
CA GLU A 267 17.25 0.70 -14.53
C GLU A 267 17.60 -0.48 -13.61
N MET A 268 18.84 -0.54 -13.14
CA MET A 268 19.27 -1.61 -12.24
C MET A 268 18.54 -1.56 -10.90
N MET A 269 18.29 -0.39 -10.33
CA MET A 269 17.52 -0.23 -9.09
C MET A 269 16.08 -0.74 -9.28
N ILE A 270 15.41 -0.37 -10.38
CA ILE A 270 14.06 -0.81 -10.71
C ILE A 270 14.00 -2.35 -10.81
N ASN A 271 14.91 -2.94 -11.58
CA ASN A 271 14.99 -4.39 -11.76
C ASN A 271 15.28 -5.10 -10.43
N THR A 272 16.15 -4.54 -9.61
CA THR A 272 16.46 -5.06 -8.27
C THR A 272 15.25 -5.03 -7.34
N ILE A 273 14.45 -3.97 -7.36
CA ILE A 273 13.21 -3.90 -6.56
C ILE A 273 12.24 -5.01 -6.96
N TYR A 274 11.99 -5.21 -8.26
CA TYR A 274 11.15 -6.30 -8.74
C TYR A 274 11.69 -7.68 -8.31
N GLU A 275 12.99 -7.89 -8.43
CA GLU A 275 13.64 -9.15 -8.04
C GLU A 275 13.52 -9.42 -6.54
N VAL A 276 13.87 -8.44 -5.70
CA VAL A 276 13.89 -8.59 -4.24
C VAL A 276 12.47 -8.73 -3.68
N THR A 277 11.51 -7.91 -4.14
CA THR A 277 10.11 -7.98 -3.65
C THR A 277 9.39 -9.26 -4.07
N SER A 278 9.85 -9.90 -5.16
CA SER A 278 9.36 -11.22 -5.57
C SER A 278 10.01 -12.36 -4.80
N THR A 279 11.15 -12.11 -4.15
CA THR A 279 11.98 -13.14 -3.49
C THR A 279 11.73 -13.21 -1.99
N VAL A 280 11.61 -12.07 -1.31
CA VAL A 280 11.48 -11.96 0.17
C VAL A 280 10.36 -10.99 0.56
N ASP A 281 9.93 -11.09 1.83
CA ASP A 281 8.87 -10.23 2.38
C ASP A 281 9.40 -9.08 3.25
N CYS A 282 10.72 -8.90 3.36
CA CYS A 282 11.29 -7.78 4.11
C CYS A 282 10.95 -6.44 3.45
N PRO A 283 10.51 -5.40 4.22
CA PRO A 283 10.49 -4.03 3.73
C PRO A 283 11.84 -3.56 3.25
N LEU A 284 11.84 -2.66 2.25
CA LEU A 284 13.07 -2.14 1.66
C LEU A 284 13.44 -0.74 2.19
N CYS A 285 14.74 -0.56 2.33
CA CYS A 285 15.42 0.71 2.49
C CYS A 285 16.09 1.05 1.15
N ILE A 286 15.70 2.16 0.54
CA ILE A 286 16.20 2.59 -0.76
C ILE A 286 17.40 3.52 -0.54
N ASP A 287 18.57 3.06 -0.93
CA ASP A 287 19.84 3.79 -0.78
C ASP A 287 20.37 4.23 -2.14
N SER A 288 20.32 5.52 -2.40
CA SER A 288 20.96 6.17 -3.53
C SER A 288 21.30 7.62 -3.20
N SER A 289 22.38 8.13 -3.80
CA SER A 289 22.73 9.56 -3.76
C SER A 289 21.94 10.40 -4.77
N HIS A 290 21.23 9.77 -5.70
CA HIS A 290 20.52 10.39 -6.80
C HIS A 290 19.01 10.47 -6.54
N VAL A 291 18.47 11.69 -6.58
CA VAL A 291 17.05 11.97 -6.29
C VAL A 291 16.10 11.25 -7.25
N ASP A 292 16.41 11.25 -8.52
CA ASP A 292 15.60 10.64 -9.58
C ASP A 292 15.58 9.10 -9.49
N ILE A 293 16.63 8.49 -8.95
CA ILE A 293 16.68 7.04 -8.69
C ILE A 293 15.80 6.69 -7.48
N ILE A 294 15.89 7.48 -6.40
CA ILE A 294 15.04 7.32 -5.23
C ILE A 294 13.56 7.44 -5.64
N GLU A 295 13.22 8.49 -6.41
CA GLU A 295 11.84 8.68 -6.86
C GLU A 295 11.34 7.50 -7.72
N ALA A 296 12.14 7.06 -8.69
CA ALA A 296 11.78 5.93 -9.54
C ALA A 296 11.58 4.63 -8.74
N ALA A 297 12.43 4.40 -7.74
CA ALA A 297 12.32 3.26 -6.82
C ALA A 297 11.03 3.30 -5.99
N LEU A 298 10.75 4.44 -5.36
CA LEU A 298 9.56 4.63 -4.54
C LEU A 298 8.26 4.50 -5.34
N ARG A 299 8.30 4.93 -6.61
CA ARG A 299 7.14 4.88 -7.49
C ARG A 299 6.66 3.47 -7.73
N ILE A 300 7.55 2.52 -7.95
CA ILE A 300 7.22 1.11 -8.23
C ILE A 300 7.19 0.21 -7.00
N TYR A 301 7.78 0.64 -5.88
CA TYR A 301 7.86 -0.20 -4.68
C TYR A 301 6.47 -0.44 -4.07
N PRO A 302 6.02 -1.68 -3.88
CA PRO A 302 4.63 -2.00 -3.49
C PRO A 302 4.29 -1.70 -2.03
N GLY A 303 5.27 -1.33 -1.21
CA GLY A 303 5.10 -1.07 0.22
C GLY A 303 5.35 0.38 0.62
N ARG A 304 5.55 0.58 1.92
CA ARG A 304 6.02 1.83 2.51
C ARG A 304 7.51 1.72 2.79
N ALA A 305 8.33 2.33 1.95
CA ALA A 305 9.79 2.26 2.00
C ALA A 305 10.42 3.16 3.06
N LEU A 306 11.70 2.87 3.37
CA LEU A 306 12.63 3.76 4.07
C LEU A 306 13.58 4.36 3.04
N ILE A 307 13.83 5.67 3.07
CA ILE A 307 14.83 6.35 2.25
C ILE A 307 16.13 6.44 3.04
N ASN A 308 17.23 5.97 2.49
CA ASN A 308 18.58 6.14 3.03
C ASN A 308 19.39 7.05 2.09
N SER A 309 19.52 8.31 2.39
CA SER A 309 19.03 9.13 3.48
C SER A 309 18.70 10.55 2.99
N ILE A 310 18.00 11.31 3.81
CA ILE A 310 17.80 12.74 3.56
C ILE A 310 18.74 13.50 4.51
N SER A 311 19.74 14.21 3.95
CA SER A 311 20.60 15.11 4.73
C SER A 311 19.90 16.45 4.95
N MET A 312 20.38 17.22 5.95
CA MET A 312 19.90 18.58 6.24
C MET A 312 20.50 19.62 5.28
N GLU A 313 21.17 19.21 4.22
CA GLU A 313 21.56 20.09 3.11
C GLU A 313 20.28 20.58 2.40
N LYS A 314 20.18 21.91 2.25
CA LYS A 314 18.96 22.55 1.76
C LYS A 314 18.48 21.98 0.41
N GLU A 315 19.38 21.79 -0.53
CA GLU A 315 19.06 21.28 -1.87
C GLU A 315 18.45 19.86 -1.79
N LYS A 316 19.00 18.99 -0.94
CA LYS A 316 18.48 17.62 -0.77
C LYS A 316 17.15 17.59 -0.06
N MET A 317 16.98 18.39 1.01
CA MET A 317 15.69 18.51 1.69
C MET A 317 14.60 19.02 0.75
N ASP A 318 14.87 20.09 0.02
CA ASP A 318 13.89 20.71 -0.89
C ASP A 318 13.41 19.74 -1.99
N LYS A 319 14.25 18.78 -2.41
CA LYS A 319 13.92 17.78 -3.43
C LYS A 319 13.30 16.50 -2.84
N LEU A 320 13.89 15.96 -1.78
CA LEU A 320 13.52 14.62 -1.28
C LEU A 320 12.33 14.62 -0.30
N LEU A 321 12.09 15.70 0.45
CA LEU A 321 10.93 15.75 1.35
C LEU A 321 9.60 15.70 0.58
N PRO A 322 9.39 16.45 -0.52
CA PRO A 322 8.19 16.32 -1.34
C PRO A 322 8.02 14.92 -1.94
N ILE A 323 9.12 14.26 -2.34
CA ILE A 323 9.09 12.89 -2.85
C ILE A 323 8.70 11.91 -1.74
N ALA A 324 9.29 12.05 -0.55
CA ALA A 324 8.92 11.23 0.60
C ALA A 324 7.44 11.39 0.98
N GLU A 325 6.91 12.60 0.93
CA GLU A 325 5.48 12.88 1.15
C GLU A 325 4.61 12.26 0.06
N LYS A 326 4.95 12.48 -1.22
CA LYS A 326 4.21 11.96 -2.38
C LYS A 326 4.02 10.45 -2.34
N TYR A 327 5.04 9.70 -1.94
CA TYR A 327 5.00 8.24 -1.88
C TYR A 327 4.78 7.68 -0.46
N GLY A 328 4.58 8.55 0.53
CA GLY A 328 4.34 8.16 1.92
C GLY A 328 5.53 7.48 2.60
N ALA A 329 6.73 7.65 2.07
CA ALA A 329 7.94 6.99 2.56
C ALA A 329 8.40 7.53 3.91
N MET A 330 9.06 6.69 4.70
CA MET A 330 9.88 7.13 5.83
C MET A 330 11.32 7.43 5.35
N PHE A 331 12.09 8.14 6.15
CA PHE A 331 13.48 8.41 5.83
C PHE A 331 14.38 8.42 7.05
N ILE A 332 15.65 8.11 6.84
CA ILE A 332 16.72 8.33 7.80
C ILE A 332 17.17 9.78 7.64
N LEU A 333 17.05 10.57 8.70
CA LEU A 333 17.58 11.93 8.73
C LEU A 333 19.08 11.89 9.03
N LEU A 334 19.88 12.35 8.09
CA LEU A 334 21.31 12.51 8.29
C LEU A 334 21.60 13.97 8.72
N PRO A 335 22.07 14.23 9.95
CA PRO A 335 22.30 15.59 10.47
C PRO A 335 23.58 16.21 9.89
N LEU A 336 23.72 16.18 8.58
CA LEU A 336 24.74 16.86 7.79
C LEU A 336 24.07 18.02 7.08
N SER A 337 24.51 19.25 7.35
CA SER A 337 23.97 20.47 6.75
C SER A 337 25.00 21.14 5.82
N ASP A 338 24.60 22.19 5.11
CA ASP A 338 25.50 23.03 4.30
C ASP A 338 26.68 23.61 5.12
N ALA A 339 26.53 23.70 6.45
CA ALA A 339 27.59 24.10 7.38
C ALA A 339 28.50 22.95 7.84
N GLY A 340 28.24 21.73 7.36
CA GLY A 340 28.94 20.49 7.73
C GLY A 340 28.27 19.77 8.91
N LEU A 341 29.05 18.95 9.62
CA LEU A 341 28.57 18.18 10.77
C LEU A 341 28.22 19.10 11.95
N PRO A 342 27.16 18.76 12.73
CA PRO A 342 26.85 19.49 13.95
C PRO A 342 28.02 19.38 14.96
N LYS A 343 28.27 20.48 15.66
CA LYS A 343 29.32 20.56 16.69
C LYS A 343 28.76 20.22 18.07
#